data_c69f94d5ae0a2110c62fbd3efb997e74
#
_entry.id   c69f94d5ae0a2110c62fbd3efb997e74
#
_cell.length_a   1.000
_cell.length_b   1.000
_cell.length_c   1.000
_cell.angle_alpha   90.00
_cell.angle_beta   90.00
_cell.angle_gamma   90.00
#
_symmetry.space_group_name_H-M   'P 1'
#
loop_
_entity.id
_entity.type
_entity.pdbx_description
1 polymer ?
#
loop_
_entity_poly.entity_id
_entity_poly.type
_entity_poly.pdbx_seq_one_letter_code
_entity_poly.pdbx_strand_id
1 'polypeptide(L)'
;MGKINKDILLGMLRGGQPMTFGQQAKLAGIMSMPAILAQLSSVLMQFIDSAMVGNLGVNAAASVGLMSTCTWLFGGFCSAAAAGFSVQAAHLIGAKDFAGARKILRQGITALLTFSVIVALTGICISHSLPGWLGGADEIRHDAGMYFMIVMAGLPAVQFEFFGAGMLQSCGNMKIPSIMSVIMCVLDICFNFMLIYPTRTLTLGGIDLTVPGAGLGVEGAALGTVIAECCTVGVLMYYIVVRSKELSIFKRGERGSFRPTRVCINNALTISLPMTMQNIIMRGAHVLSTIIVAPLGTISIAANAFAITAESFCYMPGYGIADAATSLVGQSLGAKRQDLAKGFARITVGLGMVVMGLMAVIMYALAPQFIGLMSNDAQVVALGAHVLRIECFAEAMFGASIVGYGVCVGAGDTLIPSTINFSTMWIFRIIPAFFLTKVMGLTGFWVSMCIELNIRGVLFLWRLKSGKWMRVRLQTEK
;
A
#
# COMPACT_ATOMS: atom_id res chain seq x y z
N MET A 1 37.22 5.33 8.42
CA MET A 1 36.00 5.81 7.76
C MET A 1 34.85 5.78 8.77
N GLY A 2 34.46 6.94 9.35
CA GLY A 2 33.43 7.03 10.35
C GLY A 2 32.07 6.49 9.78
N LYS A 3 31.29 5.77 10.60
CA LYS A 3 29.95 5.32 10.23
C LYS A 3 29.10 6.54 9.87
N ILE A 4 28.96 6.84 8.56
CA ILE A 4 28.09 7.90 8.08
C ILE A 4 26.66 7.48 8.42
N ASN A 5 26.07 8.18 9.40
CA ASN A 5 24.73 7.90 9.91
C ASN A 5 23.67 8.51 8.96
N LYS A 6 22.45 7.92 8.94
CA LYS A 6 21.29 8.41 8.17
C LYS A 6 21.04 9.91 8.37
N ASP A 7 21.11 10.38 9.62
CA ASP A 7 20.82 11.78 9.98
C ASP A 7 21.83 12.76 9.35
N ILE A 8 23.10 12.34 9.23
CA ILE A 8 24.13 13.12 8.53
C ILE A 8 23.80 13.23 7.04
N LEU A 9 23.41 12.11 6.40
CA LEU A 9 23.06 12.11 4.97
C LEU A 9 21.81 12.95 4.67
N LEU A 10 20.78 12.88 5.53
CA LEU A 10 19.62 13.75 5.44
C LEU A 10 19.97 15.23 5.70
N GLY A 11 20.90 15.48 6.62
CA GLY A 11 21.46 16.82 6.87
C GLY A 11 22.17 17.39 5.64
N MET A 12 22.95 16.58 4.91
CA MET A 12 23.61 16.97 3.66
C MET A 12 22.58 17.28 2.56
N LEU A 13 21.55 16.44 2.39
CA LEU A 13 20.47 16.67 1.44
C LEU A 13 19.80 18.01 1.67
N ARG A 14 19.34 18.26 2.91
CA ARG A 14 18.64 19.49 3.32
C ARG A 14 19.57 20.71 3.42
N GLY A 15 20.86 20.46 3.69
CA GLY A 15 21.89 21.50 3.89
C GLY A 15 22.52 22.03 2.61
N GLY A 16 22.16 21.51 1.44
CA GLY A 16 22.73 21.92 0.16
C GLY A 16 24.15 21.37 -0.12
N GLN A 17 24.66 20.46 0.70
CA GLN A 17 25.98 19.87 0.49
C GLN A 17 25.97 18.87 -0.68
N PRO A 18 27.06 18.77 -1.46
CA PRO A 18 27.13 17.78 -2.54
C PRO A 18 27.14 16.36 -1.95
N MET A 19 26.42 15.46 -2.60
CA MET A 19 26.38 14.04 -2.23
C MET A 19 26.91 13.18 -3.37
N THR A 20 27.83 12.29 -3.05
CA THR A 20 28.33 11.30 -4.01
C THR A 20 27.25 10.25 -4.31
N PHE A 21 27.36 9.57 -5.45
CA PHE A 21 26.46 8.47 -5.82
C PHE A 21 26.37 7.39 -4.73
N GLY A 22 27.49 7.00 -4.14
CA GLY A 22 27.52 6.02 -3.05
C GLY A 22 26.81 6.48 -1.78
N GLN A 23 26.85 7.78 -1.45
CA GLN A 23 26.10 8.35 -0.31
C GLN A 23 24.58 8.36 -0.59
N GLN A 24 24.18 8.71 -1.82
CA GLN A 24 22.79 8.65 -2.24
C GLN A 24 22.25 7.22 -2.23
N ALA A 25 23.00 6.25 -2.78
CA ALA A 25 22.63 4.84 -2.77
C ALA A 25 22.52 4.29 -1.35
N LYS A 26 23.47 4.64 -0.46
CA LYS A 26 23.43 4.25 0.95
C LYS A 26 22.19 4.80 1.66
N LEU A 27 21.85 6.07 1.44
CA LEU A 27 20.65 6.68 2.05
C LEU A 27 19.38 6.02 1.52
N ALA A 28 19.26 5.80 0.21
CA ALA A 28 18.14 5.09 -0.41
C ALA A 28 17.97 3.68 0.18
N GLY A 29 19.05 2.91 0.30
CA GLY A 29 19.03 1.57 0.90
C GLY A 29 18.60 1.57 2.37
N ILE A 30 19.14 2.48 3.19
CA ILE A 30 18.80 2.60 4.61
C ILE A 30 17.32 2.97 4.80
N MET A 31 16.75 3.77 3.90
CA MET A 31 15.33 4.15 3.96
C MET A 31 14.42 3.05 3.40
N SER A 32 14.83 2.35 2.35
CA SER A 32 14.02 1.31 1.73
C SER A 32 13.87 0.06 2.59
N MET A 33 14.93 -0.38 3.30
CA MET A 33 14.90 -1.62 4.08
C MET A 33 13.76 -1.70 5.11
N PRO A 34 13.57 -0.69 6.01
CA PRO A 34 12.46 -0.74 6.95
C PRO A 34 11.09 -0.72 6.25
N ALA A 35 10.95 0.03 5.16
CA ALA A 35 9.71 0.11 4.40
C ALA A 35 9.37 -1.22 3.71
N ILE A 36 10.37 -1.92 3.16
CA ILE A 36 10.19 -3.28 2.61
C ILE A 36 9.67 -4.24 3.70
N LEU A 37 10.28 -4.20 4.89
CA LEU A 37 9.83 -5.05 6.02
C LEU A 37 8.39 -4.74 6.43
N ALA A 38 7.98 -3.48 6.42
CA ALA A 38 6.59 -3.09 6.68
C ALA A 38 5.63 -3.70 5.66
N GLN A 39 5.94 -3.60 4.38
CA GLN A 39 5.11 -4.15 3.30
C GLN A 39 5.00 -5.68 3.38
N LEU A 40 6.10 -6.36 3.66
CA LEU A 40 6.09 -7.82 3.84
C LEU A 40 5.28 -8.24 5.07
N SER A 41 5.35 -7.49 6.17
CA SER A 41 4.53 -7.74 7.37
C SER A 41 3.04 -7.62 7.06
N SER A 42 2.64 -6.62 6.26
CA SER A 42 1.24 -6.44 5.86
C SER A 42 0.72 -7.60 4.99
N VAL A 43 1.55 -8.15 4.10
CA VAL A 43 1.18 -9.34 3.31
C VAL A 43 1.01 -10.55 4.20
N LEU A 44 1.95 -10.76 5.13
CA LEU A 44 1.89 -11.87 6.08
C LEU A 44 0.63 -11.80 6.95
N MET A 45 0.28 -10.61 7.44
CA MET A 45 -0.95 -10.37 8.21
C MET A 45 -2.18 -10.79 7.40
N GLN A 46 -2.32 -10.32 6.16
CA GLN A 46 -3.46 -10.68 5.30
C GLN A 46 -3.56 -12.19 5.03
N PHE A 47 -2.42 -12.86 4.93
CA PHE A 47 -2.37 -14.31 4.76
C PHE A 47 -2.90 -15.05 5.98
N ILE A 48 -2.46 -14.62 7.18
CA ILE A 48 -2.88 -15.22 8.45
C ILE A 48 -4.36 -14.97 8.69
N ASP A 49 -4.87 -13.76 8.43
CA ASP A 49 -6.28 -13.41 8.56
C ASP A 49 -7.16 -14.27 7.66
N SER A 50 -6.75 -14.40 6.39
CA SER A 50 -7.46 -15.25 5.43
C SER A 50 -7.50 -16.72 5.88
N ALA A 51 -6.41 -17.23 6.47
CA ALA A 51 -6.36 -18.58 7.01
C ALA A 51 -7.24 -18.72 8.27
N MET A 52 -7.24 -17.72 9.16
CA MET A 52 -8.06 -17.76 10.38
C MET A 52 -9.56 -17.71 10.07
N VAL A 53 -9.98 -16.85 9.13
CA VAL A 53 -11.37 -16.77 8.67
C VAL A 53 -11.77 -18.01 7.88
N GLY A 54 -10.87 -18.54 7.04
CA GLY A 54 -11.09 -19.76 6.29
C GLY A 54 -11.40 -20.99 7.18
N ASN A 55 -10.83 -21.04 8.37
CA ASN A 55 -11.11 -22.10 9.36
C ASN A 55 -12.53 -22.03 9.98
N LEU A 56 -13.22 -20.89 9.84
CA LEU A 56 -14.64 -20.76 10.26
C LEU A 56 -15.62 -21.43 9.29
N GLY A 57 -15.18 -21.72 8.07
CA GLY A 57 -15.97 -22.34 7.03
C GLY A 57 -16.16 -21.48 5.77
N VAL A 58 -16.77 -22.10 4.77
CA VAL A 58 -16.91 -21.52 3.42
C VAL A 58 -17.72 -20.22 3.42
N ASN A 59 -18.80 -20.14 4.20
CA ASN A 59 -19.65 -18.95 4.26
C ASN A 59 -18.93 -17.75 4.88
N ALA A 60 -18.16 -17.98 5.93
CA ALA A 60 -17.35 -16.93 6.57
C ALA A 60 -16.27 -16.38 5.61
N ALA A 61 -15.55 -17.26 4.94
CA ALA A 61 -14.56 -16.88 3.94
C ALA A 61 -15.21 -16.13 2.76
N ALA A 62 -16.38 -16.57 2.30
CA ALA A 62 -17.13 -15.90 1.24
C ALA A 62 -17.63 -14.51 1.65
N SER A 63 -18.08 -14.33 2.91
CA SER A 63 -18.52 -13.04 3.46
C SER A 63 -17.40 -12.01 3.44
N VAL A 64 -16.23 -12.38 3.97
CA VAL A 64 -15.05 -11.50 3.98
C VAL A 64 -14.53 -11.25 2.57
N GLY A 65 -14.45 -12.29 1.74
CA GLY A 65 -14.02 -12.19 0.35
C GLY A 65 -14.88 -11.24 -0.49
N LEU A 66 -16.21 -11.28 -0.32
CA LEU A 66 -17.14 -10.39 -1.00
C LEU A 66 -16.86 -8.91 -0.66
N MET A 67 -16.56 -8.62 0.60
CA MET A 67 -16.31 -7.25 1.08
C MET A 67 -14.88 -6.77 0.84
N SER A 68 -13.92 -7.65 0.62
CA SER A 68 -12.50 -7.31 0.50
C SER A 68 -12.22 -6.27 -0.58
N THR A 69 -12.85 -6.38 -1.75
CA THR A 69 -12.67 -5.41 -2.85
C THR A 69 -13.11 -4.01 -2.44
N CYS A 70 -14.21 -3.90 -1.69
CA CYS A 70 -14.71 -2.61 -1.19
C CYS A 70 -13.79 -2.04 -0.11
N THR A 71 -13.37 -2.85 0.87
CA THR A 71 -12.46 -2.40 1.94
C THR A 71 -11.12 -1.90 1.37
N TRP A 72 -10.58 -2.59 0.38
CA TRP A 72 -9.37 -2.15 -0.35
C TRP A 72 -9.58 -0.84 -1.12
N LEU A 73 -10.76 -0.62 -1.68
CA LEU A 73 -11.08 0.62 -2.38
C LEU A 73 -11.08 1.81 -1.39
N PHE A 74 -11.74 1.65 -0.24
CA PHE A 74 -11.76 2.68 0.79
C PHE A 74 -10.37 2.92 1.41
N GLY A 75 -9.59 1.88 1.63
CA GLY A 75 -8.17 2.00 2.01
C GLY A 75 -7.35 2.79 0.99
N GLY A 76 -7.60 2.57 -0.30
CA GLY A 76 -7.00 3.35 -1.39
C GLY A 76 -7.37 4.84 -1.35
N PHE A 77 -8.61 5.19 -0.96
CA PHE A 77 -9.01 6.58 -0.77
C PHE A 77 -8.27 7.22 0.41
N CYS A 78 -8.15 6.51 1.52
CA CYS A 78 -7.40 6.97 2.69
C CYS A 78 -5.92 7.20 2.37
N SER A 79 -5.29 6.26 1.67
CA SER A 79 -3.89 6.38 1.23
C SER A 79 -3.68 7.57 0.29
N ALA A 80 -4.54 7.76 -0.71
CA ALA A 80 -4.46 8.89 -1.63
C ALA A 80 -4.66 10.24 -0.89
N ALA A 81 -5.63 10.32 0.02
CA ALA A 81 -5.87 11.51 0.82
C ALA A 81 -4.66 11.84 1.72
N ALA A 82 -4.07 10.84 2.37
CA ALA A 82 -2.87 11.01 3.19
C ALA A 82 -1.67 11.49 2.38
N ALA A 83 -1.46 10.95 1.15
CA ALA A 83 -0.38 11.36 0.26
C ALA A 83 -0.44 12.85 -0.08
N GLY A 84 -1.65 13.41 -0.22
CA GLY A 84 -1.85 14.84 -0.48
C GLY A 84 -1.22 15.76 0.57
N PHE A 85 -1.15 15.34 1.83
CA PHE A 85 -0.52 16.10 2.92
C PHE A 85 0.93 15.71 3.14
N SER A 86 1.27 14.43 3.09
CA SER A 86 2.63 13.94 3.34
C SER A 86 3.63 14.44 2.30
N VAL A 87 3.23 14.56 1.03
CA VAL A 87 4.08 15.13 -0.02
C VAL A 87 4.35 16.61 0.23
N GLN A 88 3.33 17.40 0.62
CA GLN A 88 3.53 18.79 1.02
C GLN A 88 4.52 18.91 2.19
N ALA A 89 4.38 18.05 3.21
CA ALA A 89 5.30 18.01 4.33
C ALA A 89 6.72 17.66 3.89
N ALA A 90 6.91 16.70 2.99
CA ALA A 90 8.23 16.34 2.48
C ALA A 90 8.94 17.53 1.80
N HIS A 91 8.23 18.32 1.00
CA HIS A 91 8.75 19.52 0.36
C HIS A 91 9.16 20.58 1.40
N LEU A 92 8.33 20.84 2.42
CA LEU A 92 8.62 21.81 3.48
C LEU A 92 9.81 21.36 4.33
N ILE A 93 9.89 20.08 4.68
CA ILE A 93 11.01 19.51 5.43
C ILE A 93 12.31 19.60 4.63
N GLY A 94 12.26 19.35 3.32
CA GLY A 94 13.37 19.55 2.40
C GLY A 94 13.87 20.99 2.39
N ALA A 95 12.94 21.95 2.41
CA ALA A 95 13.21 23.38 2.51
C ALA A 95 13.67 23.84 3.92
N LYS A 96 13.77 22.93 4.90
CA LYS A 96 14.00 23.21 6.33
C LYS A 96 12.90 24.04 7.00
N ASP A 97 11.73 24.17 6.39
CA ASP A 97 10.56 24.82 6.99
C ASP A 97 9.78 23.83 7.85
N PHE A 98 10.32 23.54 9.03
CA PHE A 98 9.67 22.64 10.00
C PHE A 98 8.40 23.23 10.60
N ALA A 99 8.29 24.56 10.67
CA ALA A 99 7.08 25.25 11.15
C ALA A 99 5.93 25.05 10.16
N GLY A 100 6.20 25.21 8.85
CA GLY A 100 5.26 24.89 7.79
C GLY A 100 4.85 23.43 7.80
N ALA A 101 5.78 22.50 7.99
CA ALA A 101 5.48 21.07 8.08
C ALA A 101 4.55 20.73 9.26
N ARG A 102 4.75 21.36 10.45
CA ARG A 102 3.84 21.22 11.59
C ARG A 102 2.47 21.85 11.33
N LYS A 103 2.42 22.96 10.56
CA LYS A 103 1.16 23.57 10.12
C LYS A 103 0.38 22.59 9.24
N ILE A 104 1.04 21.96 8.25
CA ILE A 104 0.42 20.90 7.40
C ILE A 104 -0.07 19.73 8.25
N LEU A 105 0.70 19.28 9.25
CA LEU A 105 0.28 18.21 10.16
C LEU A 105 -1.02 18.58 10.90
N ARG A 106 -1.12 19.79 11.51
CA ARG A 106 -2.33 20.24 12.22
C ARG A 106 -3.54 20.32 11.28
N GLN A 107 -3.36 20.93 10.11
CA GLN A 107 -4.42 21.07 9.11
C GLN A 107 -4.84 19.71 8.54
N GLY A 108 -3.88 18.80 8.30
CA GLY A 108 -4.12 17.45 7.85
C GLY A 108 -4.91 16.62 8.86
N ILE A 109 -4.63 16.73 10.16
CA ILE A 109 -5.40 16.06 11.21
C ILE A 109 -6.89 16.42 11.07
N THR A 110 -7.24 17.71 10.99
CA THR A 110 -8.63 18.13 10.90
C THR A 110 -9.27 17.73 9.58
N ALA A 111 -8.59 17.96 8.46
CA ALA A 111 -9.14 17.67 7.13
C ALA A 111 -9.39 16.16 6.94
N LEU A 112 -8.42 15.32 7.33
CA LEU A 112 -8.50 13.87 7.16
C LEU A 112 -9.43 13.22 8.17
N LEU A 113 -9.55 13.76 9.39
CA LEU A 113 -10.57 13.31 10.33
C LEU A 113 -11.97 13.57 9.78
N THR A 114 -12.23 14.79 9.29
CA THR A 114 -13.52 15.12 8.68
C THR A 114 -13.81 14.23 7.48
N PHE A 115 -12.83 14.05 6.59
CA PHE A 115 -12.95 13.19 5.41
C PHE A 115 -13.26 11.74 5.80
N SER A 116 -12.45 11.15 6.69
CA SER A 116 -12.61 9.75 7.08
C SER A 116 -13.92 9.47 7.83
N VAL A 117 -14.38 10.41 8.67
CA VAL A 117 -15.67 10.29 9.35
C VAL A 117 -16.84 10.33 8.35
N ILE A 118 -16.81 11.24 7.38
CA ILE A 118 -17.85 11.31 6.34
C ILE A 118 -17.88 10.01 5.53
N VAL A 119 -16.72 9.52 5.11
CA VAL A 119 -16.62 8.27 4.35
C VAL A 119 -17.05 7.06 5.19
N ALA A 120 -16.65 7.01 6.46
CA ALA A 120 -17.06 5.95 7.40
C ALA A 120 -18.58 5.92 7.59
N LEU A 121 -19.19 7.08 7.86
CA LEU A 121 -20.66 7.18 8.01
C LEU A 121 -21.39 6.75 6.74
N THR A 122 -20.90 7.17 5.56
CA THR A 122 -21.45 6.73 4.29
C THR A 122 -21.35 5.21 4.13
N GLY A 123 -20.19 4.62 4.43
CA GLY A 123 -19.99 3.18 4.39
C GLY A 123 -20.89 2.41 5.36
N ILE A 124 -21.06 2.92 6.59
CA ILE A 124 -21.96 2.33 7.59
C ILE A 124 -23.41 2.37 7.11
N CYS A 125 -23.85 3.49 6.53
CA CYS A 125 -25.24 3.61 6.02
C CYS A 125 -25.57 2.61 4.91
N ILE A 126 -24.58 2.26 4.07
CA ILE A 126 -24.80 1.31 2.95
C ILE A 126 -24.45 -0.14 3.33
N SER A 127 -23.90 -0.39 4.51
CA SER A 127 -23.32 -1.69 4.90
C SER A 127 -24.29 -2.87 4.75
N HIS A 128 -25.55 -2.70 5.14
CA HIS A 128 -26.56 -3.75 5.02
C HIS A 128 -27.01 -4.02 3.59
N SER A 129 -27.03 -3.01 2.73
CA SER A 129 -27.48 -3.12 1.35
C SER A 129 -26.38 -3.57 0.39
N LEU A 130 -25.14 -3.24 0.71
CA LEU A 130 -23.97 -3.44 -0.14
C LEU A 130 -23.76 -4.91 -0.53
N PRO A 131 -23.82 -5.91 0.39
CA PRO A 131 -23.67 -7.31 0.01
C PRO A 131 -24.72 -7.78 -1.00
N GLY A 132 -25.96 -7.29 -0.88
CA GLY A 132 -27.02 -7.57 -1.84
C GLY A 132 -26.74 -6.96 -3.22
N TRP A 133 -26.26 -5.73 -3.29
CA TRP A 133 -25.89 -5.08 -4.55
C TRP A 133 -24.73 -5.78 -5.27
N LEU A 134 -23.82 -6.42 -4.50
CA LEU A 134 -22.71 -7.19 -5.04
C LEU A 134 -23.08 -8.63 -5.40
N GLY A 135 -24.34 -9.03 -5.27
CA GLY A 135 -24.82 -10.36 -5.64
C GLY A 135 -24.51 -11.43 -4.58
N GLY A 136 -24.26 -11.05 -3.35
CA GLY A 136 -24.06 -11.99 -2.24
C GLY A 136 -25.30 -12.84 -1.98
N ALA A 137 -25.11 -14.15 -1.75
CA ALA A 137 -26.19 -15.05 -1.36
C ALA A 137 -26.81 -14.64 -0.01
N ASP A 138 -28.10 -14.91 0.19
CA ASP A 138 -28.82 -14.45 1.40
C ASP A 138 -28.18 -14.95 2.69
N GLU A 139 -27.58 -16.14 2.67
CA GLU A 139 -26.91 -16.77 3.81
C GLU A 139 -25.67 -16.00 4.31
N ILE A 140 -25.00 -15.27 3.43
CA ILE A 140 -23.75 -14.55 3.77
C ILE A 140 -23.94 -13.03 3.92
N ARG A 141 -25.13 -12.49 3.55
CA ARG A 141 -25.35 -11.03 3.52
C ARG A 141 -25.24 -10.39 4.89
N HIS A 142 -25.72 -11.07 5.93
CA HIS A 142 -25.66 -10.53 7.28
C HIS A 142 -24.21 -10.38 7.76
N ASP A 143 -23.44 -11.46 7.71
CA ASP A 143 -22.03 -11.48 8.16
C ASP A 143 -21.17 -10.52 7.33
N ALA A 144 -21.37 -10.49 6.00
CA ALA A 144 -20.68 -9.55 5.12
C ALA A 144 -21.02 -8.09 5.43
N GLY A 145 -22.29 -7.79 5.71
CA GLY A 145 -22.75 -6.44 6.09
C GLY A 145 -22.18 -5.99 7.43
N MET A 146 -22.19 -6.87 8.43
CA MET A 146 -21.62 -6.60 9.76
C MET A 146 -20.10 -6.43 9.70
N TYR A 147 -19.40 -7.32 8.98
CA TYR A 147 -17.96 -7.19 8.74
C TYR A 147 -17.62 -5.82 8.15
N PHE A 148 -18.30 -5.45 7.06
CA PHE A 148 -18.08 -4.18 6.38
C PHE A 148 -18.39 -2.97 7.28
N MET A 149 -19.48 -3.03 8.05
CA MET A 149 -19.86 -1.97 8.99
C MET A 149 -18.77 -1.73 10.05
N ILE A 150 -18.23 -2.79 10.63
CA ILE A 150 -17.15 -2.70 11.65
C ILE A 150 -15.88 -2.11 11.04
N VAL A 151 -15.47 -2.59 9.86
CA VAL A 151 -14.30 -2.06 9.14
C VAL A 151 -14.50 -0.57 8.79
N MET A 152 -15.69 -0.17 8.34
CA MET A 152 -15.98 1.24 8.07
C MET A 152 -15.96 2.10 9.34
N ALA A 153 -16.42 1.58 10.47
CA ALA A 153 -16.29 2.29 11.76
C ALA A 153 -14.81 2.50 12.15
N GLY A 154 -13.93 1.57 11.79
CA GLY A 154 -12.47 1.66 11.96
C GLY A 154 -11.75 2.54 10.92
N LEU A 155 -12.42 3.00 9.86
CA LEU A 155 -11.78 3.73 8.76
C LEU A 155 -11.01 4.99 9.19
N PRO A 156 -11.43 5.77 10.20
CA PRO A 156 -10.62 6.86 10.72
C PRO A 156 -9.25 6.40 11.25
N ALA A 157 -9.15 5.23 11.85
CA ALA A 157 -7.86 4.68 12.28
C ALA A 157 -6.97 4.38 11.07
N VAL A 158 -7.48 3.66 10.07
CA VAL A 158 -6.79 3.40 8.79
C VAL A 158 -6.31 4.70 8.14
N GLN A 159 -7.15 5.74 8.12
CA GLN A 159 -6.78 7.05 7.60
C GLN A 159 -5.57 7.64 8.33
N PHE A 160 -5.55 7.56 9.66
CA PHE A 160 -4.47 8.10 10.47
C PHE A 160 -3.22 7.22 10.48
N GLU A 161 -3.33 5.92 10.18
CA GLU A 161 -2.18 5.07 9.88
C GLU A 161 -1.44 5.58 8.64
N PHE A 162 -2.12 5.69 7.50
CA PHE A 162 -1.51 6.20 6.27
C PHE A 162 -0.96 7.61 6.44
N PHE A 163 -1.71 8.49 7.11
CA PHE A 163 -1.28 9.85 7.35
C PHE A 163 -0.07 9.93 8.27
N GLY A 164 -0.10 9.23 9.39
CA GLY A 164 1.00 9.21 10.35
C GLY A 164 2.26 8.59 9.77
N ALA A 165 2.13 7.46 9.08
CA ALA A 165 3.24 6.83 8.38
C ALA A 165 3.83 7.79 7.34
N GLY A 166 3.00 8.38 6.47
CA GLY A 166 3.43 9.32 5.44
C GLY A 166 4.12 10.57 6.00
N MET A 167 3.63 11.12 7.12
CA MET A 167 4.25 12.27 7.80
C MET A 167 5.63 11.93 8.37
N LEU A 168 5.83 10.75 8.97
CA LEU A 168 7.14 10.31 9.45
C LEU A 168 8.09 9.96 8.30
N GLN A 169 7.58 9.31 7.27
CA GLN A 169 8.34 9.02 6.06
C GLN A 169 8.83 10.30 5.41
N SER A 170 8.02 11.34 5.34
CA SER A 170 8.41 12.66 4.81
C SER A 170 9.52 13.33 5.62
N CYS A 171 9.70 12.99 6.91
CA CYS A 171 10.87 13.37 7.70
C CYS A 171 12.10 12.45 7.48
N GLY A 172 12.00 11.45 6.63
CA GLY A 172 13.03 10.42 6.46
C GLY A 172 13.04 9.37 7.58
N ASN A 173 12.02 9.32 8.43
CA ASN A 173 11.90 8.32 9.49
C ASN A 173 11.04 7.14 9.01
N MET A 174 11.67 6.20 8.31
CA MET A 174 11.01 4.95 7.89
C MET A 174 10.93 3.91 9.01
N LYS A 175 11.78 4.04 10.05
CA LYS A 175 11.91 3.01 11.09
C LYS A 175 10.66 2.91 11.96
N ILE A 176 10.10 4.02 12.41
CA ILE A 176 8.95 4.02 13.31
C ILE A 176 7.68 3.48 12.63
N PRO A 177 7.28 3.94 11.43
CA PRO A 177 6.17 3.33 10.71
C PRO A 177 6.34 1.82 10.51
N SER A 178 7.53 1.37 10.13
CA SER A 178 7.81 -0.05 9.91
C SER A 178 7.69 -0.88 11.20
N ILE A 179 8.17 -0.37 12.31
CA ILE A 179 7.98 -1.04 13.62
C ILE A 179 6.49 -1.11 13.97
N MET A 180 5.74 -0.02 13.72
CA MET A 180 4.29 -0.01 13.98
C MET A 180 3.55 -1.02 13.09
N SER A 181 3.91 -1.17 11.82
CA SER A 181 3.32 -2.20 10.94
C SER A 181 3.59 -3.62 11.44
N VAL A 182 4.79 -3.92 11.95
CA VAL A 182 5.11 -5.22 12.54
C VAL A 182 4.30 -5.43 13.83
N ILE A 183 4.21 -4.43 14.70
CA ILE A 183 3.41 -4.48 15.93
C ILE A 183 1.93 -4.66 15.59
N MET A 184 1.43 -3.97 14.56
CA MET A 184 0.07 -4.12 14.05
C MET A 184 -0.19 -5.58 13.68
N CYS A 185 0.69 -6.21 12.91
CA CYS A 185 0.57 -7.62 12.51
C CYS A 185 0.48 -8.54 13.74
N VAL A 186 1.33 -8.35 14.75
CA VAL A 186 1.32 -9.17 15.97
C VAL A 186 0.03 -8.96 16.78
N LEU A 187 -0.39 -7.71 16.97
CA LEU A 187 -1.61 -7.39 17.72
C LEU A 187 -2.85 -7.91 17.01
N ASP A 188 -2.91 -7.78 15.70
CA ASP A 188 -4.01 -8.26 14.87
C ASP A 188 -4.17 -9.79 15.00
N ILE A 189 -3.07 -10.54 14.88
CA ILE A 189 -3.09 -12.00 15.09
C ILE A 189 -3.58 -12.35 16.51
N CYS A 190 -3.10 -11.64 17.53
CA CYS A 190 -3.51 -11.89 18.91
C CYS A 190 -5.00 -11.60 19.14
N PHE A 191 -5.49 -10.44 18.67
CA PHE A 191 -6.89 -10.08 18.82
C PHE A 191 -7.81 -10.97 17.97
N ASN A 192 -7.43 -11.29 16.74
CA ASN A 192 -8.17 -12.21 15.89
C ASN A 192 -8.28 -13.58 16.53
N PHE A 193 -7.19 -14.09 17.12
CA PHE A 193 -7.18 -15.37 17.82
C PHE A 193 -8.13 -15.40 19.04
N MET A 194 -8.27 -14.26 19.75
CA MET A 194 -9.16 -14.12 20.90
C MET A 194 -10.61 -13.82 20.52
N LEU A 195 -10.85 -13.09 19.43
CA LEU A 195 -12.21 -12.62 19.09
C LEU A 195 -12.93 -13.55 18.12
N ILE A 196 -12.22 -14.16 17.18
CA ILE A 196 -12.81 -15.05 16.17
C ILE A 196 -13.35 -16.33 16.82
N TYR A 197 -12.55 -16.96 17.66
CA TYR A 197 -12.84 -18.30 18.16
C TYR A 197 -13.45 -18.28 19.56
N PRO A 198 -14.28 -19.28 19.91
CA PRO A 198 -14.76 -19.45 21.29
C PRO A 198 -13.62 -19.85 22.24
N THR A 199 -13.87 -19.75 23.55
CA THR A 199 -12.94 -20.23 24.59
C THR A 199 -12.62 -21.70 24.36
N ARG A 200 -11.32 -22.02 24.33
CA ARG A 200 -10.83 -23.37 24.03
C ARG A 200 -9.60 -23.71 24.86
N THR A 201 -9.42 -24.97 25.13
CA THR A 201 -8.20 -25.50 25.76
C THR A 201 -7.21 -25.94 24.69
N LEU A 202 -6.00 -25.38 24.73
CA LEU A 202 -4.89 -25.81 23.90
C LEU A 202 -3.92 -26.63 24.71
N THR A 203 -3.72 -27.88 24.32
CA THR A 203 -2.71 -28.74 24.92
C THR A 203 -1.37 -28.54 24.22
N LEU A 204 -0.48 -27.78 24.86
CA LEU A 204 0.89 -27.53 24.39
C LEU A 204 1.86 -28.31 25.28
N GLY A 205 2.47 -29.38 24.73
CA GLY A 205 3.49 -30.14 25.44
C GLY A 205 3.00 -30.80 26.77
N GLY A 206 1.70 -31.14 26.86
CA GLY A 206 1.13 -31.75 28.07
C GLY A 206 0.59 -30.76 29.14
N ILE A 207 0.60 -29.45 28.82
CA ILE A 207 0.00 -28.41 29.66
C ILE A 207 -1.28 -27.92 28.96
N ASP A 208 -2.42 -28.05 29.66
CA ASP A 208 -3.71 -27.56 29.19
C ASP A 208 -3.81 -26.05 29.49
N LEU A 209 -3.67 -25.24 28.45
CA LEU A 209 -3.82 -23.78 28.53
C LEU A 209 -5.23 -23.41 28.05
N THR A 210 -6.07 -22.94 28.95
CA THR A 210 -7.38 -22.38 28.57
C THR A 210 -7.20 -20.99 28.00
N VAL A 211 -7.44 -20.83 26.68
CA VAL A 211 -7.40 -19.55 26.02
C VAL A 211 -8.80 -18.99 25.96
N PRO A 212 -9.06 -17.83 26.59
CA PRO A 212 -10.35 -17.18 26.51
C PRO A 212 -10.61 -16.72 25.06
N GLY A 213 -11.84 -16.88 24.59
CA GLY A 213 -12.25 -16.46 23.26
C GLY A 213 -13.71 -15.99 23.25
N ALA A 214 -13.99 -14.97 22.45
CA ALA A 214 -15.31 -14.35 22.35
C ALA A 214 -16.27 -15.10 21.40
N GLY A 215 -15.72 -15.88 20.45
CA GLY A 215 -16.53 -16.67 19.52
C GLY A 215 -17.36 -15.85 18.54
N LEU A 216 -16.89 -14.65 18.18
CA LEU A 216 -17.61 -13.71 17.32
C LEU A 216 -17.48 -14.03 15.81
N GLY A 217 -16.71 -15.05 15.43
CA GLY A 217 -16.55 -15.44 14.04
C GLY A 217 -16.07 -14.30 13.13
N VAL A 218 -16.84 -14.03 12.06
CA VAL A 218 -16.50 -12.99 11.04
C VAL A 218 -16.45 -11.58 11.65
N GLU A 219 -17.38 -11.27 12.57
CA GLU A 219 -17.36 -9.98 13.29
C GLU A 219 -16.11 -9.85 14.17
N GLY A 220 -15.67 -10.96 14.78
CA GLY A 220 -14.45 -11.02 15.57
C GLY A 220 -13.21 -10.70 14.75
N ALA A 221 -13.12 -11.15 13.50
CA ALA A 221 -12.04 -10.81 12.59
C ALA A 221 -11.99 -9.30 12.28
N ALA A 222 -13.14 -8.69 11.97
CA ALA A 222 -13.22 -7.26 11.73
C ALA A 222 -12.84 -6.44 12.98
N LEU A 223 -13.36 -6.82 14.15
CA LEU A 223 -13.08 -6.14 15.42
C LEU A 223 -11.61 -6.27 15.83
N GLY A 224 -11.01 -7.45 15.64
CA GLY A 224 -9.60 -7.69 15.97
C GLY A 224 -8.69 -6.76 15.20
N THR A 225 -8.88 -6.69 13.89
CA THR A 225 -8.13 -5.80 13.01
C THR A 225 -8.33 -4.32 13.38
N VAL A 226 -9.58 -3.88 13.60
CA VAL A 226 -9.85 -2.47 13.96
C VAL A 226 -9.25 -2.10 15.31
N ILE A 227 -9.30 -2.99 16.32
CA ILE A 227 -8.70 -2.73 17.62
C ILE A 227 -7.18 -2.65 17.51
N ALA A 228 -6.54 -3.58 16.80
CA ALA A 228 -5.09 -3.55 16.55
C ALA A 228 -4.67 -2.26 15.85
N GLU A 229 -5.43 -1.84 14.84
CA GLU A 229 -5.24 -0.59 14.12
C GLU A 229 -5.34 0.62 15.06
N CYS A 230 -6.39 0.73 15.86
CA CYS A 230 -6.57 1.83 16.82
C CYS A 230 -5.41 1.90 17.83
N CYS A 231 -4.94 0.76 18.33
CA CYS A 231 -3.81 0.71 19.26
C CYS A 231 -2.53 1.24 18.61
N THR A 232 -2.20 0.76 17.43
CA THR A 232 -0.96 1.14 16.72
C THR A 232 -0.99 2.60 16.27
N VAL A 233 -2.12 3.05 15.74
CA VAL A 233 -2.32 4.45 15.33
C VAL A 233 -2.25 5.40 16.53
N GLY A 234 -2.83 5.03 17.66
CA GLY A 234 -2.70 5.80 18.90
C GLY A 234 -1.24 6.03 19.29
N VAL A 235 -0.42 4.97 19.26
CA VAL A 235 1.02 5.07 19.55
C VAL A 235 1.75 5.89 18.48
N LEU A 236 1.44 5.65 17.20
CA LEU A 236 2.04 6.36 16.06
C LEU A 236 1.77 7.87 16.15
N MET A 237 0.52 8.27 16.37
CA MET A 237 0.12 9.68 16.48
C MET A 237 0.69 10.32 17.74
N TYR A 238 0.73 9.62 18.87
CA TYR A 238 1.43 10.09 20.07
C TYR A 238 2.91 10.38 19.77
N TYR A 239 3.60 9.46 19.08
CA TYR A 239 4.99 9.67 18.71
C TYR A 239 5.18 10.91 17.83
N ILE A 240 4.33 11.09 16.81
CA ILE A 240 4.40 12.25 15.90
C ILE A 240 4.19 13.56 16.65
N VAL A 241 3.13 13.61 17.44
CA VAL A 241 2.65 14.85 18.10
C VAL A 241 3.58 15.27 19.23
N VAL A 242 4.18 14.31 19.95
CA VAL A 242 4.94 14.58 21.18
C VAL A 242 6.45 14.38 21.02
N ARG A 243 6.87 13.26 20.37
CA ARG A 243 8.26 12.80 20.36
C ARG A 243 9.05 13.20 19.12
N SER A 244 8.41 13.45 18.00
CA SER A 244 9.09 13.77 16.74
C SER A 244 9.86 15.09 16.84
N LYS A 245 11.13 15.08 16.42
CA LYS A 245 11.98 16.29 16.43
C LYS A 245 11.47 17.37 15.48
N GLU A 246 10.96 16.97 14.32
CA GLU A 246 10.52 17.87 13.25
C GLU A 246 9.03 18.22 13.35
N LEU A 247 8.17 17.29 13.80
CA LEU A 247 6.71 17.38 13.68
C LEU A 247 6.00 17.63 15.00
N SER A 248 6.69 17.61 16.17
CA SER A 248 6.02 17.81 17.47
C SER A 248 5.23 19.13 17.51
N ILE A 249 3.92 18.99 17.77
CA ILE A 249 2.98 20.13 17.83
C ILE A 249 3.14 20.95 19.12
N PHE A 250 3.58 20.30 20.21
CA PHE A 250 3.72 20.92 21.54
C PHE A 250 5.07 21.62 21.74
N LYS A 251 5.79 21.91 20.67
CA LYS A 251 7.05 22.66 20.77
C LYS A 251 6.78 24.07 21.30
N ARG A 252 7.48 24.48 22.37
CA ARG A 252 7.30 25.77 23.03
C ARG A 252 7.41 26.93 22.04
N GLY A 253 6.41 27.86 22.07
CA GLY A 253 6.42 29.09 21.29
C GLY A 253 5.68 29.06 19.95
N GLU A 254 5.24 27.88 19.46
CA GLU A 254 4.49 27.79 18.21
C GLU A 254 3.00 27.55 18.47
N ARG A 255 2.19 28.59 18.39
CA ARG A 255 0.74 28.50 18.29
C ARG A 255 0.36 28.41 16.81
N GLY A 256 -0.40 27.39 16.40
CA GLY A 256 -0.84 27.21 15.02
C GLY A 256 -2.29 26.78 14.94
N SER A 257 -2.98 27.21 13.89
CA SER A 257 -4.38 26.85 13.65
C SER A 257 -4.49 25.42 13.12
N PHE A 258 -5.52 24.71 13.59
CA PHE A 258 -5.96 23.42 13.03
C PHE A 258 -6.92 23.58 11.84
N ARG A 259 -7.34 24.82 11.53
CA ARG A 259 -8.24 25.08 10.40
C ARG A 259 -7.49 24.92 9.09
N PRO A 260 -7.94 24.03 8.18
CA PRO A 260 -7.31 23.86 6.88
C PRO A 260 -7.41 25.15 6.06
N THR A 261 -6.29 25.57 5.46
CA THR A 261 -6.28 26.70 4.54
C THR A 261 -6.64 26.23 3.13
N ARG A 262 -7.20 27.15 2.33
CA ARG A 262 -7.56 26.85 0.95
C ARG A 262 -6.37 26.38 0.12
N VAL A 263 -5.19 26.93 0.35
CA VAL A 263 -3.95 26.53 -0.35
C VAL A 263 -3.55 25.11 -0.01
N CYS A 264 -3.56 24.77 1.30
CA CYS A 264 -3.25 23.43 1.76
C CYS A 264 -4.19 22.38 1.16
N ILE A 265 -5.50 22.64 1.17
CA ILE A 265 -6.51 21.75 0.60
C ILE A 265 -6.36 21.63 -0.93
N ASN A 266 -6.15 22.73 -1.65
CA ASN A 266 -5.95 22.67 -3.10
C ASN A 266 -4.72 21.86 -3.48
N ASN A 267 -3.61 22.04 -2.78
CA ASN A 267 -2.41 21.21 -2.98
C ASN A 267 -2.70 19.73 -2.69
N ALA A 268 -3.40 19.44 -1.57
CA ALA A 268 -3.77 18.08 -1.23
C ALA A 268 -4.66 17.45 -2.31
N LEU A 269 -5.68 18.15 -2.79
CA LEU A 269 -6.57 17.67 -3.83
C LEU A 269 -5.85 17.48 -5.18
N THR A 270 -4.92 18.36 -5.53
CA THR A 270 -4.11 18.21 -6.76
C THR A 270 -3.33 16.90 -6.79
N ILE A 271 -2.87 16.44 -5.63
CA ILE A 271 -2.14 15.18 -5.48
C ILE A 271 -3.11 14.00 -5.34
N SER A 272 -4.08 14.10 -4.42
CA SER A 272 -4.92 12.97 -4.03
C SER A 272 -6.00 12.63 -5.05
N LEU A 273 -6.58 13.61 -5.75
CA LEU A 273 -7.68 13.35 -6.66
C LEU A 273 -7.29 12.43 -7.84
N PRO A 274 -6.18 12.67 -8.57
CA PRO A 274 -5.74 11.73 -9.60
C PRO A 274 -5.45 10.33 -9.05
N MET A 275 -4.87 10.23 -7.85
CA MET A 275 -4.59 8.95 -7.18
C MET A 275 -5.88 8.21 -6.81
N THR A 276 -6.89 8.93 -6.31
CA THR A 276 -8.20 8.36 -5.97
C THR A 276 -8.91 7.85 -7.23
N MET A 277 -8.93 8.65 -8.29
CA MET A 277 -9.50 8.23 -9.58
C MET A 277 -8.78 6.99 -10.14
N GLN A 278 -7.45 6.96 -10.05
CA GLN A 278 -6.67 5.78 -10.41
C GLN A 278 -7.10 4.54 -9.61
N ASN A 279 -7.27 4.66 -8.29
CA ASN A 279 -7.69 3.53 -7.45
C ASN A 279 -9.06 2.97 -7.86
N ILE A 280 -10.03 3.84 -8.14
CA ILE A 280 -11.37 3.42 -8.64
C ILE A 280 -11.23 2.63 -9.94
N ILE A 281 -10.52 3.20 -10.91
CA ILE A 281 -10.38 2.64 -12.25
C ILE A 281 -9.60 1.32 -12.23
N MET A 282 -8.54 1.24 -11.42
CA MET A 282 -7.75 0.02 -11.26
C MET A 282 -8.58 -1.10 -10.61
N ARG A 283 -9.42 -0.80 -9.61
CA ARG A 283 -10.34 -1.79 -9.03
C ARG A 283 -11.37 -2.28 -10.03
N GLY A 284 -11.94 -1.37 -10.84
CA GLY A 284 -12.82 -1.75 -11.95
C GLY A 284 -12.14 -2.70 -12.93
N ALA A 285 -10.88 -2.45 -13.28
CA ALA A 285 -10.12 -3.33 -14.16
C ALA A 285 -9.85 -4.71 -13.51
N HIS A 286 -9.60 -4.78 -12.19
CA HIS A 286 -9.48 -6.07 -11.50
C HIS A 286 -10.78 -6.87 -11.52
N VAL A 287 -11.94 -6.22 -11.34
CA VAL A 287 -13.25 -6.88 -11.49
C VAL A 287 -13.43 -7.44 -12.90
N LEU A 288 -13.11 -6.65 -13.92
CA LEU A 288 -13.17 -7.13 -15.32
C LEU A 288 -12.20 -8.28 -15.57
N SER A 289 -11.01 -8.26 -14.98
CA SER A 289 -10.06 -9.38 -15.05
C SER A 289 -10.67 -10.67 -14.50
N THR A 290 -11.37 -10.59 -13.38
CA THR A 290 -12.08 -11.74 -12.80
C THR A 290 -13.20 -12.24 -13.72
N ILE A 291 -13.96 -11.34 -14.35
CA ILE A 291 -15.02 -11.70 -15.33
C ILE A 291 -14.44 -12.39 -16.56
N ILE A 292 -13.25 -11.97 -17.03
CA ILE A 292 -12.55 -12.59 -18.17
C ILE A 292 -12.05 -13.99 -17.81
N VAL A 293 -11.58 -14.22 -16.59
CA VAL A 293 -11.04 -15.50 -16.14
C VAL A 293 -12.15 -16.49 -15.73
N ALA A 294 -13.27 -16.01 -15.21
CA ALA A 294 -14.35 -16.85 -14.68
C ALA A 294 -14.86 -17.95 -15.65
N PRO A 295 -15.06 -17.69 -16.96
CA PRO A 295 -15.52 -18.71 -17.91
C PRO A 295 -14.51 -19.83 -18.19
N LEU A 296 -13.24 -19.69 -17.79
CA LEU A 296 -12.18 -20.66 -18.03
C LEU A 296 -12.26 -21.89 -17.10
N GLY A 297 -13.20 -21.90 -16.17
CA GLY A 297 -13.45 -23.01 -15.24
C GLY A 297 -12.70 -22.92 -13.92
N THR A 298 -13.06 -23.78 -12.97
CA THR A 298 -12.64 -23.74 -11.57
C THR A 298 -11.13 -23.90 -11.39
N ILE A 299 -10.47 -24.74 -12.18
CA ILE A 299 -9.01 -24.95 -12.14
C ILE A 299 -8.30 -23.63 -12.49
N SER A 300 -8.74 -22.93 -13.54
CA SER A 300 -8.16 -21.66 -13.97
C SER A 300 -8.39 -20.55 -12.94
N ILE A 301 -9.57 -20.50 -12.33
CA ILE A 301 -9.89 -19.54 -11.28
C ILE A 301 -8.97 -19.74 -10.06
N ALA A 302 -8.83 -20.99 -9.61
CA ALA A 302 -7.97 -21.34 -8.47
C ALA A 302 -6.50 -21.04 -8.78
N ALA A 303 -5.99 -21.48 -9.94
CA ALA A 303 -4.63 -21.23 -10.37
C ALA A 303 -4.32 -19.71 -10.45
N ASN A 304 -5.25 -18.91 -11.00
CA ASN A 304 -5.13 -17.47 -11.07
C ASN A 304 -5.06 -16.83 -9.68
N ALA A 305 -5.95 -17.22 -8.77
CA ALA A 305 -5.99 -16.68 -7.40
C ALA A 305 -4.68 -16.98 -6.65
N PHE A 306 -4.18 -18.20 -6.72
CA PHE A 306 -2.93 -18.58 -6.07
C PHE A 306 -1.71 -17.91 -6.70
N ALA A 307 -1.69 -17.78 -8.02
CA ALA A 307 -0.62 -17.10 -8.72
C ALA A 307 -0.54 -15.60 -8.35
N ILE A 308 -1.68 -14.87 -8.31
CA ILE A 308 -1.74 -13.48 -7.85
C ILE A 308 -1.25 -13.35 -6.40
N THR A 309 -1.62 -14.29 -5.55
CA THR A 309 -1.17 -14.29 -4.16
C THR A 309 0.34 -14.51 -4.05
N ALA A 310 0.90 -15.45 -4.81
CA ALA A 310 2.34 -15.68 -4.85
C ALA A 310 3.10 -14.47 -5.43
N GLU A 311 2.59 -13.85 -6.50
CA GLU A 311 3.15 -12.63 -7.11
C GLU A 311 3.28 -11.48 -6.11
N SER A 312 2.37 -11.36 -5.13
CA SER A 312 2.40 -10.30 -4.13
C SER A 312 3.72 -10.24 -3.35
N PHE A 313 4.36 -11.36 -3.10
CA PHE A 313 5.68 -11.41 -2.46
C PHE A 313 6.79 -10.80 -3.33
N CYS A 314 6.64 -10.82 -4.66
CA CYS A 314 7.59 -10.20 -5.58
C CYS A 314 7.46 -8.68 -5.61
N TYR A 315 6.24 -8.16 -5.72
CA TYR A 315 6.06 -6.73 -5.95
C TYR A 315 5.94 -5.88 -4.67
N MET A 316 5.60 -6.45 -3.52
CA MET A 316 5.48 -5.68 -2.27
C MET A 316 6.79 -4.99 -1.84
N PRO A 317 7.98 -5.59 -1.98
CA PRO A 317 9.23 -4.86 -1.77
C PRO A 317 9.37 -3.61 -2.62
N GLY A 318 8.83 -3.61 -3.85
CA GLY A 318 8.79 -2.46 -4.74
C GLY A 318 8.04 -1.27 -4.14
N TYR A 319 6.89 -1.50 -3.48
CA TYR A 319 6.15 -0.44 -2.78
C TYR A 319 6.95 0.16 -1.61
N GLY A 320 7.66 -0.66 -0.85
CA GLY A 320 8.55 -0.15 0.21
C GLY A 320 9.67 0.75 -0.33
N ILE A 321 10.23 0.41 -1.49
CA ILE A 321 11.22 1.26 -2.17
C ILE A 321 10.56 2.52 -2.72
N ALA A 322 9.32 2.44 -3.21
CA ALA A 322 8.55 3.58 -3.69
C ALA A 322 8.26 4.60 -2.58
N ASP A 323 7.95 4.15 -1.36
CA ASP A 323 7.77 5.02 -0.19
C ASP A 323 9.06 5.81 0.13
N ALA A 324 10.21 5.12 0.09
CA ALA A 324 11.51 5.77 0.27
C ALA A 324 11.81 6.77 -0.86
N ALA A 325 11.49 6.42 -2.10
CA ALA A 325 11.66 7.30 -3.27
C ALA A 325 10.80 8.56 -3.14
N THR A 326 9.52 8.42 -2.77
CA THR A 326 8.58 9.53 -2.54
C THR A 326 9.15 10.53 -1.52
N SER A 327 9.66 10.05 -0.40
CA SER A 327 10.25 10.88 0.64
C SER A 327 11.54 11.59 0.17
N LEU A 328 12.48 10.85 -0.41
CA LEU A 328 13.77 11.39 -0.84
C LEU A 328 13.63 12.41 -1.96
N VAL A 329 12.77 12.14 -2.93
CA VAL A 329 12.51 13.04 -4.05
C VAL A 329 11.77 14.29 -3.56
N GLY A 330 10.75 14.15 -2.73
CA GLY A 330 10.02 15.27 -2.16
C GLY A 330 10.93 16.21 -1.36
N GLN A 331 11.77 15.67 -0.48
CA GLN A 331 12.76 16.46 0.25
C GLN A 331 13.79 17.12 -0.66
N SER A 332 14.28 16.43 -1.71
CA SER A 332 15.25 16.97 -2.64
C SER A 332 14.68 18.15 -3.44
N LEU A 333 13.43 18.05 -3.89
CA LEU A 333 12.75 19.15 -4.60
C LEU A 333 12.42 20.31 -3.66
N GLY A 334 12.02 20.02 -2.41
CA GLY A 334 11.84 21.03 -1.38
C GLY A 334 13.12 21.81 -1.08
N ALA A 335 14.25 21.12 -1.04
CA ALA A 335 15.60 21.74 -0.92
C ALA A 335 16.06 22.44 -2.21
N LYS A 336 15.23 22.49 -3.26
CA LYS A 336 15.57 23.03 -4.60
C LYS A 336 16.76 22.31 -5.27
N ARG A 337 17.01 21.05 -4.92
CA ARG A 337 18.11 20.22 -5.42
C ARG A 337 17.59 19.21 -6.46
N GLN A 338 17.34 19.71 -7.67
CA GLN A 338 16.91 18.86 -8.79
C GLN A 338 17.95 17.80 -9.19
N ASP A 339 19.24 18.09 -8.99
CA ASP A 339 20.33 17.16 -9.18
C ASP A 339 20.18 15.92 -8.30
N LEU A 340 19.94 16.11 -7.00
CA LEU A 340 19.70 15.02 -6.05
C LEU A 340 18.38 14.30 -6.33
N ALA A 341 17.32 15.02 -6.68
CA ALA A 341 16.04 14.40 -7.06
C ALA A 341 16.20 13.42 -8.23
N LYS A 342 16.94 13.82 -9.29
CA LYS A 342 17.29 12.93 -10.40
C LYS A 342 18.17 11.76 -9.96
N GLY A 343 19.14 12.00 -9.09
CA GLY A 343 20.05 10.99 -8.55
C GLY A 343 19.24 9.93 -7.77
N PHE A 344 18.44 10.35 -6.80
CA PHE A 344 17.60 9.45 -6.02
C PHE A 344 16.56 8.71 -6.88
N ALA A 345 15.94 9.37 -7.85
CA ALA A 345 15.01 8.73 -8.78
C ALA A 345 15.68 7.56 -9.54
N ARG A 346 16.89 7.77 -10.08
CA ARG A 346 17.63 6.71 -10.78
C ARG A 346 18.03 5.58 -9.85
N ILE A 347 18.53 5.91 -8.66
CA ILE A 347 18.99 4.91 -7.68
C ILE A 347 17.84 4.07 -7.16
N THR A 348 16.73 4.70 -6.76
CA THR A 348 15.59 3.97 -6.20
C THR A 348 14.87 3.12 -7.25
N VAL A 349 14.70 3.64 -8.48
CA VAL A 349 14.13 2.85 -9.57
C VAL A 349 15.05 1.68 -9.93
N GLY A 350 16.36 1.91 -10.06
CA GLY A 350 17.33 0.84 -10.28
C GLY A 350 17.32 -0.21 -9.16
N LEU A 351 17.23 0.24 -7.89
CA LEU A 351 17.11 -0.65 -6.74
C LEU A 351 15.82 -1.49 -6.81
N GLY A 352 14.69 -0.88 -7.16
CA GLY A 352 13.40 -1.56 -7.34
C GLY A 352 13.47 -2.63 -8.43
N MET A 353 14.04 -2.29 -9.59
CA MET A 353 14.24 -3.23 -10.71
C MET A 353 15.12 -4.42 -10.29
N VAL A 354 16.21 -4.16 -9.57
CA VAL A 354 17.13 -5.22 -9.13
C VAL A 354 16.48 -6.11 -8.08
N VAL A 355 15.84 -5.53 -7.06
CA VAL A 355 15.21 -6.30 -5.97
C VAL A 355 14.07 -7.15 -6.53
N MET A 356 13.15 -6.56 -7.30
CA MET A 356 12.04 -7.31 -7.88
C MET A 356 12.51 -8.32 -8.94
N GLY A 357 13.54 -7.97 -9.73
CA GLY A 357 14.15 -8.92 -10.66
C GLY A 357 14.80 -10.13 -9.97
N LEU A 358 15.47 -9.94 -8.83
CA LEU A 358 15.99 -11.04 -8.01
C LEU A 358 14.86 -11.89 -7.42
N MET A 359 13.81 -11.26 -6.91
CA MET A 359 12.63 -11.99 -6.43
C MET A 359 11.98 -12.79 -7.55
N ALA A 360 11.91 -12.23 -8.75
CA ALA A 360 11.40 -12.93 -9.94
C ALA A 360 12.22 -14.18 -10.28
N VAL A 361 13.55 -14.14 -10.20
CA VAL A 361 14.40 -15.32 -10.42
C VAL A 361 14.10 -16.41 -9.40
N ILE A 362 13.97 -16.02 -8.11
CA ILE A 362 13.62 -16.97 -7.04
C ILE A 362 12.23 -17.55 -7.28
N MET A 363 11.25 -16.71 -7.62
CA MET A 363 9.88 -17.11 -7.88
C MET A 363 9.78 -18.02 -9.11
N TYR A 364 10.50 -17.73 -10.18
CA TYR A 364 10.56 -18.57 -11.38
C TYR A 364 11.06 -19.99 -11.05
N ALA A 365 12.12 -20.10 -10.26
CA ALA A 365 12.70 -21.37 -9.86
C ALA A 365 11.77 -22.16 -8.93
N LEU A 366 11.11 -21.48 -7.99
CA LEU A 366 10.30 -22.07 -6.93
C LEU A 366 8.78 -21.97 -7.19
N ALA A 367 8.34 -21.61 -8.40
CA ALA A 367 6.93 -21.44 -8.74
C ALA A 367 6.05 -22.66 -8.37
N PRO A 368 6.41 -23.92 -8.69
CA PRO A 368 5.60 -25.07 -8.30
C PRO A 368 5.49 -25.24 -6.78
N GLN A 369 6.56 -24.94 -6.03
CA GLN A 369 6.58 -25.03 -4.58
C GLN A 369 5.68 -23.98 -3.95
N PHE A 370 5.73 -22.72 -4.42
CA PHE A 370 4.86 -21.65 -3.92
C PHE A 370 3.38 -21.98 -4.15
N ILE A 371 3.01 -22.43 -5.35
CA ILE A 371 1.61 -22.79 -5.62
C ILE A 371 1.25 -24.08 -4.87
N GLY A 372 2.16 -25.05 -4.76
CA GLY A 372 1.97 -26.31 -4.02
C GLY A 372 1.74 -26.13 -2.51
N LEU A 373 2.21 -25.03 -1.92
CA LEU A 373 1.86 -24.68 -0.53
C LEU A 373 0.38 -24.29 -0.36
N MET A 374 -0.28 -23.87 -1.46
CA MET A 374 -1.66 -23.38 -1.44
C MET A 374 -2.67 -24.42 -1.98
N SER A 375 -2.20 -25.39 -2.79
CA SER A 375 -3.07 -26.39 -3.42
C SER A 375 -2.34 -27.73 -3.56
N ASN A 376 -3.09 -28.81 -3.29
CA ASN A 376 -2.65 -30.19 -3.53
C ASN A 376 -3.07 -30.71 -4.91
N ASP A 377 -3.86 -29.95 -5.67
CA ASP A 377 -4.31 -30.35 -7.00
C ASP A 377 -3.19 -30.15 -8.03
N ALA A 378 -2.73 -31.23 -8.64
CA ALA A 378 -1.63 -31.21 -9.59
C ALA A 378 -1.90 -30.32 -10.83
N GLN A 379 -3.14 -30.23 -11.28
CA GLN A 379 -3.51 -29.39 -12.44
C GLN A 379 -3.46 -27.91 -12.07
N VAL A 380 -3.95 -27.55 -10.89
CA VAL A 380 -3.87 -26.17 -10.35
C VAL A 380 -2.42 -25.76 -10.15
N VAL A 381 -1.59 -26.64 -9.56
CA VAL A 381 -0.16 -26.37 -9.35
C VAL A 381 0.57 -26.18 -10.68
N ALA A 382 0.35 -27.08 -11.65
CA ALA A 382 1.01 -27.00 -12.96
C ALA A 382 0.63 -25.70 -13.71
N LEU A 383 -0.66 -25.38 -13.77
CA LEU A 383 -1.15 -24.18 -14.46
C LEU A 383 -0.73 -22.90 -13.72
N GLY A 384 -0.87 -22.85 -12.40
CA GLY A 384 -0.47 -21.70 -11.58
C GLY A 384 1.03 -21.41 -11.66
N ALA A 385 1.87 -22.45 -11.59
CA ALA A 385 3.31 -22.29 -11.76
C ALA A 385 3.69 -21.84 -13.19
N HIS A 386 2.98 -22.33 -14.20
CA HIS A 386 3.23 -21.92 -15.59
C HIS A 386 2.94 -20.42 -15.79
N VAL A 387 1.77 -19.94 -15.35
CA VAL A 387 1.40 -18.52 -15.52
C VAL A 387 2.24 -17.59 -14.66
N LEU A 388 2.61 -18.00 -13.45
CA LEU A 388 3.49 -17.25 -12.56
C LEU A 388 4.89 -17.07 -13.19
N ARG A 389 5.42 -18.08 -13.88
CA ARG A 389 6.68 -17.97 -14.61
C ARG A 389 6.62 -16.96 -15.75
N ILE A 390 5.48 -16.80 -16.41
CA ILE A 390 5.30 -15.77 -17.46
C ILE A 390 5.43 -14.37 -16.85
N GLU A 391 4.83 -14.14 -15.68
CA GLU A 391 4.89 -12.85 -14.99
C GLU A 391 6.30 -12.47 -14.57
N CYS A 392 7.13 -13.44 -14.17
CA CYS A 392 8.51 -13.19 -13.74
C CYS A 392 9.33 -12.40 -14.79
N PHE A 393 9.00 -12.46 -16.07
CA PHE A 393 9.65 -11.67 -17.12
C PHE A 393 9.26 -10.18 -17.09
N ALA A 394 8.20 -9.81 -16.40
CA ALA A 394 7.77 -8.42 -16.28
C ALA A 394 8.21 -7.77 -14.96
N GLU A 395 8.57 -8.52 -13.96
CA GLU A 395 8.79 -8.06 -12.58
C GLU A 395 9.81 -6.92 -12.46
N ALA A 396 10.92 -6.97 -13.19
CA ALA A 396 11.91 -5.90 -13.18
C ALA A 396 11.33 -4.58 -13.72
N MET A 397 10.54 -4.65 -14.80
CA MET A 397 9.87 -3.47 -15.39
C MET A 397 8.67 -3.04 -14.55
N PHE A 398 8.00 -3.96 -13.89
CA PHE A 398 6.98 -3.66 -12.89
C PHE A 398 7.60 -2.88 -11.73
N GLY A 399 8.78 -3.27 -11.25
CA GLY A 399 9.56 -2.50 -10.26
C GLY A 399 9.87 -1.08 -10.72
N ALA A 400 10.24 -0.89 -11.98
CA ALA A 400 10.43 0.43 -12.56
C ALA A 400 9.15 1.26 -12.53
N SER A 401 7.98 0.66 -12.78
CA SER A 401 6.70 1.36 -12.77
C SER A 401 6.25 1.73 -11.34
N ILE A 402 6.35 0.80 -10.38
CA ILE A 402 5.96 1.04 -8.98
C ILE A 402 6.81 2.14 -8.36
N VAL A 403 8.14 2.00 -8.45
CA VAL A 403 9.05 2.98 -7.86
C VAL A 403 9.03 4.30 -8.64
N GLY A 404 8.91 4.23 -9.96
CA GLY A 404 8.74 5.41 -10.82
C GLY A 404 7.49 6.20 -10.50
N TYR A 405 6.38 5.53 -10.19
CA TYR A 405 5.17 6.17 -9.67
C TYR A 405 5.44 6.88 -8.34
N GLY A 406 6.10 6.22 -7.38
CA GLY A 406 6.49 6.83 -6.11
C GLY A 406 7.38 8.07 -6.28
N VAL A 407 8.33 8.05 -7.21
CA VAL A 407 9.15 9.23 -7.59
C VAL A 407 8.26 10.40 -8.05
N CYS A 408 7.30 10.12 -8.92
CA CYS A 408 6.39 11.15 -9.44
C CYS A 408 5.47 11.69 -8.34
N VAL A 409 4.92 10.83 -7.48
CA VAL A 409 4.13 11.23 -6.30
C VAL A 409 4.94 12.15 -5.39
N GLY A 410 6.18 11.81 -5.08
CA GLY A 410 7.08 12.63 -4.28
C GLY A 410 7.35 14.01 -4.88
N ALA A 411 7.29 14.13 -6.19
CA ALA A 411 7.38 15.40 -6.91
C ALA A 411 6.06 16.18 -6.97
N GLY A 412 4.94 15.58 -6.58
CA GLY A 412 3.60 16.13 -6.73
C GLY A 412 3.00 15.93 -8.14
N ASP A 413 3.68 15.20 -9.02
CA ASP A 413 3.22 14.85 -10.37
C ASP A 413 2.41 13.55 -10.30
N THR A 414 1.11 13.65 -10.04
CA THR A 414 0.25 12.45 -9.90
C THR A 414 -0.66 12.23 -11.11
N LEU A 415 -1.03 13.29 -11.84
CA LEU A 415 -1.96 13.20 -12.95
C LEU A 415 -1.42 12.35 -14.11
N ILE A 416 -0.21 12.64 -14.60
CA ILE A 416 0.37 11.92 -15.75
C ILE A 416 0.69 10.47 -15.40
N PRO A 417 1.31 10.15 -14.24
CA PRO A 417 1.50 8.76 -13.79
C PRO A 417 0.19 7.99 -13.67
N SER A 418 -0.85 8.60 -13.10
CA SER A 418 -2.17 7.97 -13.00
C SER A 418 -2.79 7.69 -14.37
N THR A 419 -2.62 8.61 -15.34
CA THR A 419 -3.05 8.41 -16.73
C THR A 419 -2.27 7.29 -17.41
N ILE A 420 -0.96 7.16 -17.17
CA ILE A 420 -0.15 6.04 -17.69
C ILE A 420 -0.70 4.72 -17.14
N ASN A 421 -0.88 4.60 -15.83
CA ASN A 421 -1.40 3.39 -15.19
C ASN A 421 -2.79 3.01 -15.75
N PHE A 422 -3.68 3.99 -15.88
CA PHE A 422 -4.99 3.79 -16.47
C PHE A 422 -4.90 3.28 -17.92
N SER A 423 -4.19 4.02 -18.77
CA SER A 423 -4.13 3.72 -20.20
C SER A 423 -3.48 2.36 -20.47
N THR A 424 -2.40 2.02 -19.75
CA THR A 424 -1.73 0.73 -19.94
C THR A 424 -2.63 -0.42 -19.50
N MET A 425 -3.28 -0.31 -18.32
CA MET A 425 -4.16 -1.34 -17.79
C MET A 425 -5.32 -1.65 -18.73
N TRP A 426 -5.96 -0.61 -19.29
CA TRP A 426 -7.13 -0.80 -20.13
C TRP A 426 -6.76 -1.21 -21.56
N ILE A 427 -5.78 -0.54 -22.16
CA ILE A 427 -5.42 -0.76 -23.56
C ILE A 427 -4.58 -2.03 -23.74
N PHE A 428 -3.58 -2.26 -22.88
CA PHE A 428 -2.61 -3.32 -23.07
C PHE A 428 -2.83 -4.57 -22.18
N ARG A 429 -3.70 -4.49 -21.16
CA ARG A 429 -4.07 -5.67 -20.38
C ARG A 429 -5.49 -6.13 -20.70
N ILE A 430 -6.52 -5.31 -20.43
CA ILE A 430 -7.92 -5.75 -20.52
C ILE A 430 -8.33 -6.11 -21.95
N ILE A 431 -8.05 -5.22 -22.92
CA ILE A 431 -8.42 -5.46 -24.32
C ILE A 431 -7.71 -6.71 -24.89
N PRO A 432 -6.37 -6.85 -24.83
CA PRO A 432 -5.73 -8.07 -25.31
C PRO A 432 -6.13 -9.32 -24.55
N ALA A 433 -6.33 -9.24 -23.22
CA ALA A 433 -6.77 -10.37 -22.42
C ALA A 433 -8.09 -10.94 -22.91
N PHE A 434 -9.05 -10.09 -23.29
CA PHE A 434 -10.35 -10.53 -23.83
C PHE A 434 -10.22 -11.41 -25.09
N PHE A 435 -9.23 -11.15 -25.93
CA PHE A 435 -8.98 -11.94 -27.14
C PHE A 435 -8.06 -13.15 -26.87
N LEU A 436 -6.96 -12.94 -26.16
CA LEU A 436 -5.96 -13.97 -25.91
C LEU A 436 -6.46 -15.09 -25.01
N THR A 437 -7.35 -14.82 -24.07
CA THR A 437 -7.97 -15.86 -23.24
C THR A 437 -8.83 -16.82 -24.03
N LYS A 438 -9.44 -16.38 -25.13
CA LYS A 438 -10.23 -17.27 -26.02
C LYS A 438 -9.37 -18.30 -26.76
N VAL A 439 -8.09 -17.98 -27.00
CA VAL A 439 -7.15 -18.83 -27.76
C VAL A 439 -6.24 -19.61 -26.82
N MET A 440 -5.77 -18.99 -25.74
CA MET A 440 -4.71 -19.54 -24.86
C MET A 440 -5.20 -19.80 -23.43
N GLY A 441 -6.49 -19.59 -23.14
CA GLY A 441 -7.03 -19.73 -21.77
C GLY A 441 -6.36 -18.79 -20.78
N LEU A 442 -6.09 -19.26 -19.56
CA LEU A 442 -5.48 -18.47 -18.50
C LEU A 442 -4.09 -17.93 -18.89
N THR A 443 -3.33 -18.70 -19.65
CA THR A 443 -2.01 -18.29 -20.18
C THR A 443 -2.12 -16.98 -20.98
N GLY A 444 -3.16 -16.83 -21.81
CA GLY A 444 -3.39 -15.61 -22.59
C GLY A 444 -3.66 -14.37 -21.72
N PHE A 445 -4.35 -14.53 -20.60
CA PHE A 445 -4.55 -13.45 -19.63
C PHE A 445 -3.22 -12.98 -19.04
N TRP A 446 -2.36 -13.90 -18.58
CA TRP A 446 -1.07 -13.60 -17.96
C TRP A 446 -0.04 -13.06 -18.96
N VAL A 447 -0.08 -13.52 -20.21
CA VAL A 447 0.72 -12.94 -21.31
C VAL A 447 0.33 -11.47 -21.53
N SER A 448 -0.98 -11.14 -21.55
CA SER A 448 -1.43 -9.75 -21.67
C SER A 448 -0.95 -8.91 -20.49
N MET A 449 -0.98 -9.45 -19.27
CA MET A 449 -0.50 -8.80 -18.06
C MET A 449 1.01 -8.54 -18.15
N CYS A 450 1.79 -9.54 -18.53
CA CYS A 450 3.24 -9.42 -18.70
C CYS A 450 3.61 -8.34 -19.74
N ILE A 451 2.95 -8.32 -20.89
CA ILE A 451 3.17 -7.29 -21.92
C ILE A 451 2.85 -5.90 -21.37
N GLU A 452 1.71 -5.75 -20.70
CA GLU A 452 1.27 -4.47 -20.13
C GLU A 452 2.27 -3.95 -19.11
N LEU A 453 2.73 -4.76 -18.16
CA LEU A 453 3.67 -4.35 -17.11
C LEU A 453 5.02 -3.93 -17.70
N ASN A 454 5.49 -4.61 -18.75
CA ASN A 454 6.70 -4.20 -19.47
C ASN A 454 6.52 -2.84 -20.16
N ILE A 455 5.41 -2.62 -20.87
CA ILE A 455 5.10 -1.34 -21.53
C ILE A 455 4.99 -0.24 -20.47
N ARG A 456 4.29 -0.48 -19.38
CA ARG A 456 4.15 0.46 -18.26
C ARG A 456 5.51 0.87 -17.70
N GLY A 457 6.39 -0.10 -17.44
CA GLY A 457 7.75 0.16 -16.98
C GLY A 457 8.54 1.05 -17.95
N VAL A 458 8.48 0.77 -19.26
CA VAL A 458 9.12 1.61 -20.28
C VAL A 458 8.58 3.03 -20.25
N LEU A 459 7.26 3.22 -20.15
CA LEU A 459 6.64 4.54 -20.11
C LEU A 459 7.06 5.34 -18.87
N PHE A 460 7.16 4.68 -17.70
CA PHE A 460 7.68 5.32 -16.50
C PHE A 460 9.16 5.69 -16.64
N LEU A 461 10.01 4.83 -17.16
CA LEU A 461 11.41 5.14 -17.42
C LEU A 461 11.54 6.34 -18.39
N TRP A 462 10.73 6.36 -19.44
CA TRP A 462 10.69 7.50 -20.37
C TRP A 462 10.22 8.79 -19.69
N ARG A 463 9.15 8.73 -18.83
CA ARG A 463 8.67 9.88 -18.06
C ARG A 463 9.79 10.42 -17.16
N LEU A 464 10.50 9.55 -16.45
CA LEU A 464 11.60 9.94 -15.56
C LEU A 464 12.78 10.55 -16.35
N LYS A 465 13.15 9.97 -17.48
CA LYS A 465 14.20 10.50 -18.36
C LYS A 465 13.85 11.90 -18.89
N SER A 466 12.60 12.18 -19.18
CA SER A 466 12.15 13.48 -19.69
C SER A 466 12.36 14.64 -18.71
N GLY A 467 12.48 14.39 -17.43
CA GLY A 467 12.62 15.38 -16.37
C GLY A 467 11.39 16.28 -16.15
N LYS A 468 10.31 16.10 -16.93
CA LYS A 468 9.11 16.94 -16.84
C LYS A 468 8.35 16.79 -15.52
N TRP A 469 8.50 15.64 -14.85
CA TRP A 469 7.90 15.35 -13.55
C TRP A 469 8.37 16.29 -12.41
N MET A 470 9.54 16.94 -12.56
CA MET A 470 10.07 17.90 -11.57
C MET A 470 9.52 19.32 -11.73
N ARG A 471 8.69 19.59 -12.74
CA ARG A 471 8.17 20.94 -13.03
C ARG A 471 6.90 21.29 -12.24
N VAL A 472 6.29 20.33 -11.60
CA VAL A 472 5.11 20.57 -10.77
C VAL A 472 5.52 21.39 -9.55
N ARG A 473 4.85 22.52 -9.34
CA ARG A 473 5.10 23.41 -8.19
C ARG A 473 3.85 23.40 -7.33
N LEU A 474 4.02 23.00 -6.08
CA LEU A 474 2.98 23.19 -5.06
C LEU A 474 2.83 24.68 -4.78
N GLN A 475 1.59 25.13 -4.59
CA GLN A 475 1.32 26.53 -4.24
C GLN A 475 1.91 26.85 -2.89
N THR A 476 2.61 27.96 -2.78
CA THR A 476 3.10 28.49 -1.50
C THR A 476 2.12 29.51 -0.95
N GLU A 477 1.82 29.44 0.34
CA GLU A 477 1.11 30.53 1.01
C GLU A 477 2.03 31.75 1.03
N LYS A 478 1.55 32.89 0.49
CA LYS A 478 2.21 34.20 0.58
C LYS A 478 2.02 34.80 1.98
#